data_d601f01c05d1ef291800e67182232cbe
#
_entry.id   d601f01c05d1ef291800e67182232cbe
#
_cell.length_a   1.000
_cell.length_b   1.000
_cell.length_c   1.000
_cell.angle_alpha   90.00
_cell.angle_beta   90.00
_cell.angle_gamma   90.00
#
_symmetry.space_group_name_H-M   'P 1'
#
loop_
_entity.id
_entity.type
_entity.pdbx_description
1 polymer ?
#
loop_
_entity_poly.entity_id
_entity_poly.type
_entity_poly.pdbx_seq_one_letter_code
_entity_poly.pdbx_strand_id
1 'polypeptide(L)'
;MTIPFDAVLFDCDGVLVDSEPLTHRVLHSMLHARGWALSEAECMETFLGNAVKDKKDLIEERTGQPLTEEWMVQFRAERNALLERELQAIPHIHAAVQAIHTALGGQIACASGADRIKVELQLQKVGL
;
A
#
# COMPACT_ATOMS: atom_id res chain seq x y z
N MET A 1 -11.49 19.50 21.25
CA MET A 1 -11.44 19.73 19.79
C MET A 1 -12.84 19.58 19.22
N THR A 2 -13.26 20.54 18.42
CA THR A 2 -14.58 20.48 17.73
C THR A 2 -14.32 20.13 16.27
N ILE A 3 -14.98 19.07 15.79
CA ILE A 3 -14.91 18.62 14.40
C ILE A 3 -16.28 18.80 13.76
N PRO A 4 -16.39 19.51 12.61
CA PRO A 4 -17.69 19.81 11.97
C PRO A 4 -18.24 18.62 11.17
N PHE A 5 -17.87 17.38 11.50
CA PHE A 5 -18.31 16.16 10.83
C PHE A 5 -18.76 15.14 11.86
N ASP A 6 -19.67 14.26 11.46
CA ASP A 6 -20.19 13.19 12.32
C ASP A 6 -19.32 11.94 12.32
N ALA A 7 -18.55 11.74 11.25
CA ALA A 7 -17.67 10.59 11.07
C ALA A 7 -16.47 10.95 10.19
N VAL A 8 -15.41 10.16 10.29
CA VAL A 8 -14.23 10.29 9.43
C VAL A 8 -13.87 8.92 8.86
N LEU A 9 -13.66 8.89 7.55
CA LEU A 9 -13.11 7.73 6.85
C LEU A 9 -11.66 8.03 6.49
N PHE A 10 -10.74 7.17 6.97
CA PHE A 10 -9.33 7.28 6.65
C PHE A 10 -8.98 6.41 5.47
N ASP A 11 -8.22 6.94 4.52
CA ASP A 11 -7.48 6.11 3.58
C ASP A 11 -6.34 5.40 4.34
N CYS A 12 -5.84 4.30 3.81
CA CYS A 12 -4.83 3.51 4.48
C CYS A 12 -3.43 3.82 3.96
N ASP A 13 -3.15 3.42 2.71
CA ASP A 13 -1.81 3.55 2.12
C ASP A 13 -1.43 5.03 1.93
N GLY A 14 -0.29 5.42 2.48
CA GLY A 14 0.20 6.80 2.40
C GLY A 14 -0.48 7.78 3.35
N VAL A 15 -1.50 7.35 4.10
CA VAL A 15 -2.20 8.17 5.10
C VAL A 15 -2.00 7.62 6.51
N LEU A 16 -2.34 6.37 6.73
CA LEU A 16 -2.14 5.70 8.03
C LEU A 16 -0.79 5.00 8.10
N VAL A 17 -0.34 4.41 7.01
CA VAL A 17 0.87 3.61 6.91
C VAL A 17 1.75 4.05 5.75
N ASP A 18 3.06 3.96 5.94
CA ASP A 18 4.06 4.31 4.92
C ASP A 18 4.44 3.06 4.11
N SER A 19 3.48 2.56 3.34
CA SER A 19 3.57 1.29 2.63
C SER A 19 4.18 1.39 1.23
N GLU A 20 4.06 2.53 0.57
CA GLU A 20 4.41 2.65 -0.85
C GLU A 20 5.89 2.39 -1.15
N PRO A 21 6.86 2.91 -0.38
CA PRO A 21 8.26 2.59 -0.63
C PRO A 21 8.57 1.11 -0.55
N LEU A 22 7.94 0.40 0.38
CA LEU A 22 8.14 -1.04 0.55
C LEU A 22 7.52 -1.83 -0.61
N THR A 23 6.30 -1.46 -0.99
CA THR A 23 5.61 -2.09 -2.12
C THR A 23 6.41 -1.91 -3.41
N HIS A 24 6.90 -0.70 -3.67
CA HIS A 24 7.69 -0.42 -4.87
C HIS A 24 9.03 -1.15 -4.86
N ARG A 25 9.65 -1.34 -3.69
CA ARG A 25 10.89 -2.11 -3.58
C ARG A 25 10.70 -3.56 -4.02
N VAL A 26 9.61 -4.19 -3.61
CA VAL A 26 9.28 -5.56 -4.05
C VAL A 26 8.97 -5.60 -5.55
N LEU A 27 8.14 -4.68 -6.01
CA LEU A 27 7.76 -4.61 -7.42
C LEU A 27 8.97 -4.38 -8.32
N HIS A 28 9.83 -3.44 -7.97
CA HIS A 28 11.07 -3.15 -8.70
C HIS A 28 11.96 -4.39 -8.80
N SER A 29 12.17 -5.09 -7.69
CA SER A 29 12.96 -6.32 -7.65
C SER A 29 12.39 -7.40 -8.56
N MET A 30 11.09 -7.63 -8.52
CA MET A 30 10.44 -8.66 -9.33
C MET A 30 10.43 -8.33 -10.82
N LEU A 31 10.25 -7.07 -11.18
CA LEU A 31 10.32 -6.64 -12.58
C LEU A 31 11.75 -6.73 -13.12
N HIS A 32 12.72 -6.37 -12.30
CA HIS A 32 14.14 -6.49 -12.66
C HIS A 32 14.51 -7.95 -12.93
N ALA A 33 14.01 -8.87 -12.13
CA ALA A 33 14.21 -10.31 -12.32
C ALA A 33 13.63 -10.84 -13.64
N ARG A 34 12.65 -10.13 -14.20
CA ARG A 34 12.05 -10.45 -15.50
C ARG A 34 12.68 -9.70 -16.68
N GLY A 35 13.76 -8.97 -16.44
CA GLY A 35 14.51 -8.30 -17.48
C GLY A 35 14.12 -6.84 -17.75
N TRP A 36 13.22 -6.28 -16.96
CA TRP A 36 12.92 -4.85 -17.04
C TRP A 36 13.79 -4.07 -16.07
N ALA A 37 14.90 -3.54 -16.59
CA ALA A 37 15.91 -2.82 -15.80
C ALA A 37 15.52 -1.35 -15.56
N LEU A 38 14.30 -1.11 -15.05
CA LEU A 38 13.88 0.25 -14.70
C LEU A 38 14.56 0.70 -13.41
N SER A 39 14.77 2.00 -13.27
CA SER A 39 15.26 2.58 -12.02
C SER A 39 14.17 2.60 -10.95
N GLU A 40 14.57 2.78 -9.68
CA GLU A 40 13.60 2.95 -8.60
C GLU A 40 12.68 4.14 -8.84
N ALA A 41 13.23 5.25 -9.34
CA ALA A 41 12.45 6.44 -9.68
C ALA A 41 11.43 6.18 -10.79
N GLU A 42 11.82 5.46 -11.84
CA GLU A 42 10.91 5.07 -12.92
C GLU A 42 9.81 4.14 -12.41
N CYS A 43 10.14 3.23 -11.51
CA CYS A 43 9.17 2.33 -10.89
C CYS A 43 8.12 3.12 -10.10
N MET A 44 8.56 4.04 -9.26
CA MET A 44 7.67 4.93 -8.51
C MET A 44 6.76 5.73 -9.44
N GLU A 45 7.33 6.38 -10.42
CA GLU A 45 6.58 7.21 -11.38
C GLU A 45 5.54 6.41 -12.15
N THR A 46 5.90 5.19 -12.56
CA THR A 46 5.02 4.33 -13.37
C THR A 46 3.86 3.77 -12.56
N PHE A 47 4.12 3.36 -11.32
CA PHE A 47 3.16 2.57 -10.54
C PHE A 47 2.49 3.33 -9.40
N LEU A 48 3.00 4.48 -8.99
CA LEU A 48 2.41 5.25 -7.89
C LEU A 48 0.94 5.59 -8.18
N GLY A 49 0.06 5.22 -7.27
CA GLY A 49 -1.37 5.48 -7.42
C GLY A 49 -2.09 4.55 -8.39
N ASN A 50 -1.40 3.54 -8.95
CA ASN A 50 -1.97 2.58 -9.88
C ASN A 50 -1.86 1.16 -9.34
N ALA A 51 -2.89 0.35 -9.57
CA ALA A 51 -2.78 -1.07 -9.32
C ALA A 51 -1.84 -1.71 -10.36
N VAL A 52 -1.06 -2.71 -9.93
CA VAL A 52 -0.11 -3.39 -10.83
C VAL A 52 -0.83 -3.97 -12.05
N LYS A 53 -2.00 -4.59 -11.83
CA LYS A 53 -2.81 -5.18 -12.92
C LYS A 53 -3.25 -4.17 -13.98
N ASP A 54 -3.37 -2.90 -13.63
CA ASP A 54 -3.76 -1.84 -14.57
C ASP A 54 -2.62 -1.48 -15.51
N LYS A 55 -1.40 -1.91 -15.21
CA LYS A 55 -0.20 -1.74 -16.04
C LYS A 55 0.23 -3.03 -16.72
N LYS A 56 -0.67 -4.02 -16.83
CA LYS A 56 -0.39 -5.33 -17.40
C LYS A 56 0.26 -5.23 -18.78
N ASP A 57 -0.34 -4.46 -19.68
CA ASP A 57 0.16 -4.34 -21.06
C ASP A 57 1.58 -3.78 -21.11
N LEU A 58 1.87 -2.77 -20.29
CA LEU A 58 3.20 -2.18 -20.20
C LEU A 58 4.20 -3.19 -19.64
N ILE A 59 3.83 -3.91 -18.58
CA ILE A 59 4.70 -4.92 -17.97
C ILE A 59 5.02 -6.02 -18.99
N GLU A 60 4.03 -6.52 -19.71
CA GLU A 60 4.22 -7.56 -20.72
C GLU A 60 5.09 -7.08 -21.87
N GLU A 61 4.91 -5.83 -22.32
CA GLU A 61 5.74 -5.23 -23.35
C GLU A 61 7.21 -5.14 -22.91
N ARG A 62 7.45 -4.66 -21.69
CA ARG A 62 8.80 -4.41 -21.19
C ARG A 62 9.54 -5.67 -20.75
N THR A 63 8.82 -6.68 -20.28
CA THR A 63 9.43 -7.94 -19.82
C THR A 63 9.46 -9.01 -20.90
N GLY A 64 8.66 -8.89 -21.95
CA GLY A 64 8.49 -9.92 -22.97
C GLY A 64 7.82 -11.18 -22.46
N GLN A 65 7.18 -11.14 -21.30
CA GLN A 65 6.55 -12.27 -20.65
C GLN A 65 5.14 -11.93 -20.21
N PRO A 66 4.20 -12.90 -20.20
CA PRO A 66 2.85 -12.64 -19.75
C PRO A 66 2.82 -12.38 -18.24
N LEU A 67 1.95 -11.45 -17.83
CA LEU A 67 1.65 -11.20 -16.43
C LEU A 67 0.60 -12.21 -15.98
N THR A 68 1.04 -13.22 -15.24
CA THR A 68 0.19 -14.33 -14.81
C THR A 68 -0.38 -14.10 -13.42
N GLU A 69 -1.48 -14.82 -13.10
CA GLU A 69 -2.02 -14.81 -11.74
C GLU A 69 -0.99 -15.38 -10.73
N GLU A 70 -0.19 -16.35 -11.13
CA GLU A 70 0.87 -16.91 -10.29
C GLU A 70 1.90 -15.83 -9.91
N TRP A 71 2.29 -15.00 -10.86
CA TRP A 71 3.20 -13.89 -10.59
C TRP A 71 2.56 -12.89 -9.62
N MET A 72 1.28 -12.59 -9.80
CA MET A 72 0.54 -11.69 -8.92
C MET A 72 0.44 -12.24 -7.50
N VAL A 73 0.20 -13.55 -7.36
CA VAL A 73 0.19 -14.23 -6.06
C VAL A 73 1.55 -14.09 -5.37
N GLN A 74 2.63 -14.34 -6.11
CA GLN A 74 3.98 -14.21 -5.59
C GLN A 74 4.28 -12.76 -5.18
N PHE A 75 3.90 -11.80 -6.01
CA PHE A 75 4.08 -10.38 -5.71
C PHE A 75 3.38 -10.01 -4.39
N ARG A 76 2.11 -10.38 -4.25
CA ARG A 76 1.35 -10.09 -3.02
C ARG A 76 1.97 -10.76 -1.80
N ALA A 77 2.44 -12.00 -1.92
CA ALA A 77 3.08 -12.71 -0.83
C ALA A 77 4.38 -12.03 -0.38
N GLU A 78 5.25 -11.67 -1.32
CA GLU A 78 6.51 -10.98 -1.01
C GLU A 78 6.27 -9.58 -0.46
N ARG A 79 5.31 -8.84 -1.01
CA ARG A 79 4.90 -7.54 -0.51
C ARG A 79 4.41 -7.64 0.93
N ASN A 80 3.49 -8.56 1.20
CA ASN A 80 2.93 -8.71 2.54
C ASN A 80 3.98 -9.12 3.56
N ALA A 81 4.90 -10.01 3.19
CA ALA A 81 6.01 -10.41 4.06
C ALA A 81 6.91 -9.21 4.41
N LEU A 82 7.20 -8.35 3.44
CA LEU A 82 8.00 -7.16 3.69
C LEU A 82 7.26 -6.14 4.56
N LEU A 83 5.96 -5.95 4.32
CA LEU A 83 5.13 -5.08 5.16
C LEU A 83 5.10 -5.56 6.61
N GLU A 84 4.96 -6.86 6.84
CA GLU A 84 4.99 -7.43 8.19
C GLU A 84 6.32 -7.17 8.91
N ARG A 85 7.43 -7.15 8.18
CA ARG A 85 8.74 -6.92 8.79
C ARG A 85 9.07 -5.46 9.02
N GLU A 86 8.74 -4.58 8.08
CA GLU A 86 9.32 -3.23 8.04
C GLU A 86 8.31 -2.08 8.02
N LEU A 87 7.01 -2.37 7.93
CA LEU A 87 6.01 -1.29 7.82
C LEU A 87 6.02 -0.39 9.05
N GLN A 88 5.97 0.90 8.80
CA GLN A 88 5.83 1.93 9.83
C GLN A 88 4.58 2.77 9.58
N ALA A 89 4.01 3.29 10.66
CA ALA A 89 2.92 4.24 10.57
C ALA A 89 3.44 5.58 10.05
N ILE A 90 2.57 6.34 9.43
CA ILE A 90 2.86 7.74 9.09
C ILE A 90 3.14 8.50 10.40
N PRO A 91 4.18 9.37 10.45
CA PRO A 91 4.51 10.10 11.66
C PRO A 91 3.30 10.85 12.23
N HIS A 92 3.13 10.75 13.55
CA HIS A 92 2.06 11.42 14.33
C HIS A 92 0.63 10.88 14.07
N ILE A 93 0.48 9.86 13.24
CA ILE A 93 -0.86 9.38 12.87
C ILE A 93 -1.63 8.78 14.05
N HIS A 94 -0.94 8.09 14.97
CA HIS A 94 -1.60 7.51 16.15
C HIS A 94 -2.30 8.59 16.98
N ALA A 95 -1.59 9.69 17.25
CA ALA A 95 -2.16 10.81 18.02
C ALA A 95 -3.34 11.45 17.27
N ALA A 96 -3.22 11.64 15.97
CA ALA A 96 -4.29 12.21 15.15
C ALA A 96 -5.53 11.31 15.13
N VAL A 97 -5.36 10.01 14.91
CA VAL A 97 -6.47 9.06 14.92
C VAL A 97 -7.13 9.00 16.29
N GLN A 98 -6.35 8.96 17.36
CA GLN A 98 -6.88 8.93 18.72
C GLN A 98 -7.69 10.18 19.03
N ALA A 99 -7.20 11.36 18.66
CA ALA A 99 -7.89 12.62 18.88
C ALA A 99 -9.24 12.67 18.12
N ILE A 100 -9.25 12.21 16.88
CA ILE A 100 -10.47 12.17 16.05
C ILE A 100 -11.44 11.13 16.60
N HIS A 101 -10.95 9.95 16.96
CA HIS A 101 -11.78 8.90 17.57
C HIS A 101 -12.48 9.42 18.84
N THR A 102 -11.75 10.07 19.71
CA THR A 102 -12.30 10.64 20.95
C THR A 102 -13.33 11.73 20.65
N ALA A 103 -13.01 12.65 19.73
CA ALA A 103 -13.88 13.77 19.39
C ALA A 103 -15.20 13.31 18.72
N LEU A 104 -15.20 12.20 18.01
CA LEU A 104 -16.36 11.69 17.27
C LEU A 104 -17.05 10.50 17.94
N GLY A 105 -16.68 10.18 19.19
CA GLY A 105 -17.29 9.05 19.92
C GLY A 105 -17.08 7.70 19.24
N GLY A 106 -15.96 7.53 18.57
CA GLY A 106 -15.63 6.28 17.88
C GLY A 106 -16.14 6.16 16.45
N GLN A 107 -16.76 7.20 15.89
CA GLN A 107 -17.31 7.17 14.53
C GLN A 107 -16.21 7.37 13.49
N ILE A 108 -15.28 6.40 13.41
CA ILE A 108 -14.21 6.37 12.42
C ILE A 108 -14.13 5.01 11.75
N ALA A 109 -13.64 4.98 10.52
CA ALA A 109 -13.39 3.75 9.77
C ALA A 109 -12.24 3.97 8.80
N CYS A 110 -11.72 2.86 8.27
CA CYS A 110 -10.73 2.87 7.20
C CYS A 110 -11.40 2.43 5.89
N ALA A 111 -11.19 3.21 4.83
CA ALA A 111 -11.66 2.88 3.49
C ALA A 111 -10.45 2.85 2.55
N SER A 112 -10.23 1.73 1.87
CA SER A 112 -9.05 1.50 1.05
C SER A 112 -9.42 0.75 -0.22
N GLY A 113 -8.69 1.04 -1.30
CA GLY A 113 -8.76 0.26 -2.54
C GLY A 113 -7.99 -1.06 -2.47
N ALA A 114 -7.20 -1.28 -1.41
CA ALA A 114 -6.47 -2.53 -1.21
C ALA A 114 -7.41 -3.63 -0.69
N ASP A 115 -6.98 -4.89 -0.82
CA ASP A 115 -7.75 -6.01 -0.27
C ASP A 115 -7.74 -5.96 1.27
N ARG A 116 -8.78 -6.56 1.85
CA ARG A 116 -8.99 -6.54 3.30
C ARG A 116 -7.83 -7.17 4.07
N ILE A 117 -7.27 -8.26 3.56
CA ILE A 117 -6.15 -8.95 4.20
C ILE A 117 -4.96 -8.02 4.36
N LYS A 118 -4.62 -7.29 3.29
CA LYS A 118 -3.51 -6.32 3.33
C LYS A 118 -3.80 -5.19 4.32
N VAL A 119 -5.00 -4.63 4.30
CA VAL A 119 -5.37 -3.54 5.22
C VAL A 119 -5.28 -3.99 6.68
N GLU A 120 -5.86 -5.14 7.01
CA GLU A 120 -5.82 -5.68 8.38
C GLU A 120 -4.39 -5.95 8.84
N LEU A 121 -3.57 -6.57 7.99
CA LEU A 121 -2.16 -6.80 8.26
C LEU A 121 -1.42 -5.50 8.58
N GLN A 122 -1.64 -4.48 7.79
CA GLN A 122 -0.99 -3.18 7.95
C GLN A 122 -1.41 -2.48 9.24
N LEU A 123 -2.72 -2.43 9.51
CA LEU A 123 -3.23 -1.79 10.72
C LEU A 123 -2.75 -2.51 11.98
N GLN A 124 -2.75 -3.84 11.98
CA GLN A 124 -2.24 -4.63 13.10
C GLN A 124 -0.74 -4.38 13.32
N LYS A 125 0.03 -4.35 12.24
CA LYS A 125 1.48 -4.14 12.31
C LYS A 125 1.84 -2.82 12.99
N VAL A 126 1.08 -1.76 12.73
CA VAL A 126 1.37 -0.43 13.28
C VAL A 126 0.54 -0.08 14.52
N GLY A 127 -0.32 -0.99 14.98
CA GLY A 127 -1.08 -0.78 16.21
C GLY A 127 -2.30 0.13 16.08
N LEU A 128 -2.96 0.09 14.93
CA LEU A 128 -4.20 0.86 14.70
C LEU A 128 -5.45 -0.05 14.59
#